data_f58ca4426fc4a5f986ae957d3bda95d2
#
_entry.id   f58ca4426fc4a5f986ae957d3bda95d2
#
_cell.length_a   1.000
_cell.length_b   1.000
_cell.length_c   1.000
_cell.angle_alpha   90.00
_cell.angle_beta   90.00
_cell.angle_gamma   90.00
#
_symmetry.space_group_name_H-M   'P 1'
#
loop_
_entity.id
_entity.type
_entity.pdbx_description
1 polymer ?
#
loop_
_entity_poly.entity_id
_entity_poly.type
_entity_poly.pdbx_seq_one_letter_code
_entity_poly.pdbx_strand_id
1 'polypeptide(L)'
;IGGSSSHEFMVLAETGENTIVYSDAGTYAANVEQAEVLPPTDMDTEALRPLQAVQTPRCRTVEEVTRFLKASPSRLVKTLLYSAGKDTIAVLVRGDHEANDVKIQRLLQVTDLEFATPAVVEQVTGAPVGFAGPIGLKHVRIIADHAVKAMRNVIVGGNQSDMHYVDANWDRDFQVEQFADLRSACAGDPSPRKDGTLKTTKGIEVGHVFMLGTKYSDAMKASFLDLHGKECLAVMGCYGIGVGR
;
A
#
# COMPACT_ATOMS: atom_id res chain seq x y z
N ILE A 1 12.28 -14.78 6.39
CA ILE A 1 13.41 -14.51 7.28
C ILE A 1 13.09 -13.18 7.97
N GLY A 2 13.55 -12.76 8.97
CA GLY A 2 13.26 -11.50 9.65
C GLY A 2 14.54 -10.77 9.99
N GLY A 3 14.42 -9.72 10.77
CA GLY A 3 15.54 -8.90 11.20
C GLY A 3 15.16 -7.44 11.22
N SER A 4 16.11 -6.58 11.56
CA SER A 4 15.90 -5.11 11.61
C SER A 4 16.08 -4.44 10.25
N SER A 5 16.85 -5.04 9.33
CA SER A 5 17.06 -4.57 7.97
C SER A 5 17.54 -5.69 7.05
N SER A 6 17.37 -5.50 5.74
CA SER A 6 17.93 -6.37 4.72
C SER A 6 18.39 -5.55 3.52
N HIS A 7 19.29 -6.13 2.72
CA HIS A 7 19.72 -5.59 1.44
C HIS A 7 19.69 -6.68 0.39
N GLU A 8 19.05 -6.38 -0.72
CA GLU A 8 19.00 -7.24 -1.90
C GLU A 8 20.05 -6.79 -2.92
N PHE A 9 20.74 -7.74 -3.50
CA PHE A 9 21.65 -7.50 -4.61
C PHE A 9 20.97 -7.92 -5.90
N MET A 10 20.70 -6.92 -6.76
CA MET A 10 19.93 -7.09 -7.98
C MET A 10 20.78 -6.90 -9.22
N VAL A 11 20.62 -7.78 -10.18
CA VAL A 11 21.10 -7.57 -11.55
C VAL A 11 19.96 -7.03 -12.39
N LEU A 12 20.18 -5.88 -13.02
CA LEU A 12 19.17 -5.28 -13.89
C LEU A 12 19.01 -6.11 -15.16
N ALA A 13 17.80 -6.60 -15.40
CA ALA A 13 17.45 -7.41 -16.55
C ALA A 13 15.95 -7.24 -16.87
N GLU A 14 15.62 -7.04 -18.15
CA GLU A 14 14.22 -6.91 -18.59
C GLU A 14 13.37 -8.15 -18.27
N THR A 15 14.00 -9.33 -18.20
CA THR A 15 13.37 -10.59 -17.84
C THR A 15 13.27 -10.80 -16.32
N GLY A 16 13.70 -9.82 -15.51
CA GLY A 16 13.67 -9.91 -14.06
C GLY A 16 12.23 -9.98 -13.53
N GLU A 17 12.04 -10.78 -12.49
CA GLU A 17 10.75 -10.95 -11.81
C GLU A 17 10.44 -9.80 -10.85
N ASN A 18 11.46 -9.16 -10.26
CA ASN A 18 11.30 -8.09 -9.30
C ASN A 18 11.23 -6.71 -9.99
N THR A 19 10.37 -5.85 -9.47
CA THR A 19 10.35 -4.44 -9.88
C THR A 19 11.20 -3.61 -8.90
N ILE A 20 12.19 -2.93 -9.44
CA ILE A 20 13.07 -2.03 -8.70
C ILE A 20 12.65 -0.60 -9.00
N VAL A 21 12.56 0.20 -7.94
CA VAL A 21 12.33 1.64 -8.01
C VAL A 21 13.63 2.35 -7.66
N TYR A 22 14.06 3.32 -8.45
CA TYR A 22 15.30 4.05 -8.22
C TYR A 22 15.17 5.53 -8.60
N SER A 23 15.97 6.39 -7.96
CA SER A 23 16.05 7.81 -8.31
C SER A 23 16.88 8.01 -9.59
N ASP A 24 16.44 8.89 -10.48
CA ASP A 24 17.17 9.20 -11.73
C ASP A 24 18.38 10.10 -11.53
N ALA A 25 18.47 10.80 -10.40
CA ALA A 25 19.54 11.75 -10.11
C ALA A 25 20.28 11.48 -8.80
N GLY A 26 19.79 10.52 -7.99
CA GLY A 26 20.31 10.24 -6.67
C GLY A 26 20.75 8.79 -6.46
N THR A 27 20.84 8.40 -5.18
CA THR A 27 21.31 7.09 -4.76
C THR A 27 20.17 6.21 -4.19
N TYR A 28 18.92 6.69 -4.22
CA TYR A 28 17.80 5.91 -3.73
C TYR A 28 17.48 4.75 -4.68
N ALA A 29 17.40 3.57 -4.12
CA ALA A 29 16.90 2.37 -4.81
C ALA A 29 16.24 1.43 -3.79
N ALA A 30 15.13 0.80 -4.18
CA ALA A 30 14.43 -0.17 -3.35
C ALA A 30 13.60 -1.12 -4.23
N ASN A 31 13.28 -2.31 -3.69
CA ASN A 31 12.23 -3.14 -4.24
C ASN A 31 10.89 -2.38 -4.12
N VAL A 32 10.02 -2.48 -5.13
CA VAL A 32 8.73 -1.78 -5.16
C VAL A 32 7.87 -2.07 -3.93
N GLU A 33 7.97 -3.25 -3.36
CA GLU A 33 7.28 -3.64 -2.12
C GLU A 33 7.69 -2.81 -0.90
N GLN A 34 8.92 -2.27 -0.91
CA GLN A 34 9.51 -1.52 0.20
C GLN A 34 9.70 -0.04 -0.12
N ALA A 35 9.58 0.34 -1.40
CA ALA A 35 9.86 1.70 -1.85
C ALA A 35 8.92 2.70 -1.18
N GLU A 36 9.50 3.63 -0.43
CA GLU A 36 8.77 4.68 0.27
C GLU A 36 8.15 5.69 -0.71
N VAL A 37 6.95 6.15 -0.39
CA VAL A 37 6.26 7.20 -1.11
C VAL A 37 6.00 8.37 -0.17
N LEU A 38 6.51 9.54 -0.55
CA LEU A 38 6.29 10.75 0.24
C LEU A 38 4.83 11.21 0.18
N PRO A 39 4.30 11.77 1.28
CA PRO A 39 3.02 12.48 1.23
C PRO A 39 3.05 13.59 0.19
N PRO A 40 1.95 13.84 -0.54
CA PRO A 40 1.84 14.99 -1.43
C PRO A 40 2.08 16.30 -0.68
N THR A 41 2.81 17.21 -1.30
CA THR A 41 3.03 18.57 -0.77
C THR A 41 1.83 19.48 -1.05
N ASP A 42 1.17 19.24 -2.16
CA ASP A 42 0.06 20.06 -2.64
C ASP A 42 -1.27 19.43 -2.26
N MET A 43 -2.10 20.21 -1.59
CA MET A 43 -3.47 19.84 -1.25
C MET A 43 -4.41 20.43 -2.29
N ASP A 44 -5.41 19.64 -2.73
CA ASP A 44 -6.49 20.19 -3.55
C ASP A 44 -7.21 21.31 -2.80
N THR A 45 -7.32 22.48 -3.43
CA THR A 45 -7.93 23.68 -2.85
C THR A 45 -9.31 23.99 -3.42
N GLU A 46 -9.86 23.10 -4.26
CA GLU A 46 -11.22 23.28 -4.77
C GLU A 46 -12.23 23.46 -3.64
N ALA A 47 -13.24 24.29 -3.87
CA ALA A 47 -14.37 24.42 -2.94
C ALA A 47 -15.10 23.08 -2.84
N LEU A 48 -15.50 22.71 -1.61
CA LEU A 48 -16.27 21.49 -1.40
C LEU A 48 -17.63 21.59 -2.09
N ARG A 49 -17.94 20.60 -2.92
CA ARG A 49 -19.22 20.49 -3.61
C ARG A 49 -20.17 19.59 -2.83
N PRO A 50 -21.49 19.73 -2.98
CA PRO A 50 -22.46 18.82 -2.37
C PRO A 50 -22.26 17.39 -2.88
N LEU A 51 -22.33 16.42 -1.96
CA LEU A 51 -22.32 14.99 -2.30
C LEU A 51 -23.50 14.64 -3.21
N GLN A 52 -23.24 13.90 -4.29
CA GLN A 52 -24.28 13.49 -5.23
C GLN A 52 -24.19 11.99 -5.50
N ALA A 53 -25.33 11.31 -5.47
CA ALA A 53 -25.45 9.92 -5.91
C ALA A 53 -25.69 9.89 -7.42
N VAL A 54 -24.92 9.08 -8.14
CA VAL A 54 -25.01 8.96 -9.61
C VAL A 54 -25.16 7.50 -9.99
N GLN A 55 -26.14 7.21 -10.86
CA GLN A 55 -26.30 5.88 -11.44
C GLN A 55 -25.21 5.64 -12.49
N THR A 56 -24.47 4.53 -12.32
CA THR A 56 -23.36 4.12 -13.16
C THR A 56 -23.57 2.67 -13.62
N PRO A 57 -24.55 2.42 -14.47
CA PRO A 57 -24.97 1.06 -14.81
C PRO A 57 -23.82 0.26 -15.44
N ARG A 58 -23.56 -0.94 -14.87
CA ARG A 58 -22.53 -1.89 -15.28
C ARG A 58 -21.08 -1.36 -15.19
N CYS A 59 -20.84 -0.27 -14.49
CA CYS A 59 -19.49 0.25 -14.30
C CYS A 59 -18.94 -0.26 -12.96
N ARG A 60 -17.97 -1.19 -12.99
CA ARG A 60 -17.37 -1.83 -11.82
C ARG A 60 -15.89 -1.55 -11.65
N THR A 61 -15.19 -1.26 -12.74
CA THR A 61 -13.76 -0.94 -12.72
C THR A 61 -13.54 0.57 -12.73
N VAL A 62 -12.35 0.99 -12.32
CA VAL A 62 -11.96 2.41 -12.35
C VAL A 62 -12.13 2.99 -13.76
N GLU A 63 -11.68 2.24 -14.76
CA GLU A 63 -11.72 2.66 -16.17
C GLU A 63 -13.17 2.82 -16.67
N GLU A 64 -14.06 1.90 -16.30
CA GLU A 64 -15.48 1.97 -16.69
C GLU A 64 -16.16 3.18 -16.06
N VAL A 65 -15.98 3.35 -14.73
CA VAL A 65 -16.58 4.44 -13.97
C VAL A 65 -16.07 5.79 -14.46
N THR A 66 -14.76 5.94 -14.60
CA THR A 66 -14.17 7.22 -15.02
C THR A 66 -14.49 7.56 -16.46
N ARG A 67 -14.58 6.57 -17.36
CA ARG A 67 -15.04 6.75 -18.74
C ARG A 67 -16.51 7.21 -18.78
N PHE A 68 -17.38 6.56 -17.99
CA PHE A 68 -18.81 6.90 -17.92
C PHE A 68 -19.01 8.32 -17.39
N LEU A 69 -18.31 8.68 -16.31
CA LEU A 69 -18.42 10.00 -15.69
C LEU A 69 -17.56 11.09 -16.36
N LYS A 70 -16.78 10.73 -17.41
CA LYS A 70 -15.84 11.62 -18.10
C LYS A 70 -14.85 12.29 -17.13
N ALA A 71 -14.36 11.53 -16.16
CA ALA A 71 -13.43 11.97 -15.13
C ALA A 71 -12.05 11.30 -15.30
N SER A 72 -11.01 11.88 -14.69
CA SER A 72 -9.69 11.22 -14.59
C SER A 72 -9.72 10.12 -13.53
N PRO A 73 -9.00 9.00 -13.69
CA PRO A 73 -8.76 8.03 -12.62
C PRO A 73 -8.21 8.65 -11.34
N SER A 74 -7.45 9.74 -11.45
CA SER A 74 -6.93 10.49 -10.30
C SER A 74 -8.00 11.21 -9.46
N ARG A 75 -9.25 11.29 -9.94
CA ARG A 75 -10.40 11.85 -9.19
C ARG A 75 -11.22 10.77 -8.48
N LEU A 76 -10.89 9.51 -8.67
CA LEU A 76 -11.57 8.38 -8.04
C LEU A 76 -10.75 7.87 -6.86
N VAL A 77 -11.41 7.42 -5.81
CA VAL A 77 -10.81 6.70 -4.70
C VAL A 77 -11.37 5.27 -4.68
N LYS A 78 -10.49 4.30 -4.86
CA LYS A 78 -10.80 2.86 -4.73
C LYS A 78 -10.96 2.53 -3.25
N THR A 79 -12.01 1.79 -2.91
CA THR A 79 -12.19 1.19 -1.59
C THR A 79 -11.93 -0.31 -1.69
N LEU A 80 -10.80 -0.74 -1.19
CA LEU A 80 -10.38 -2.14 -1.18
C LEU A 80 -10.66 -2.72 0.20
N LEU A 81 -11.44 -3.80 0.26
CA LEU A 81 -11.73 -4.49 1.50
C LEU A 81 -10.76 -5.67 1.67
N TYR A 82 -10.09 -5.70 2.82
CA TYR A 82 -9.18 -6.76 3.21
C TYR A 82 -9.68 -7.47 4.46
N SER A 83 -9.43 -8.78 4.49
CA SER A 83 -9.50 -9.58 5.70
C SER A 83 -8.12 -9.60 6.36
N ALA A 84 -8.03 -9.13 7.58
CA ALA A 84 -6.82 -9.07 8.39
C ALA A 84 -7.05 -9.86 9.69
N GLY A 85 -6.75 -11.15 9.69
CA GLY A 85 -7.13 -12.05 10.78
C GLY A 85 -8.65 -12.17 10.93
N LYS A 86 -9.20 -11.62 12.01
CA LYS A 86 -10.67 -11.63 12.28
C LYS A 86 -11.36 -10.34 11.83
N ASP A 87 -10.60 -9.32 11.49
CA ASP A 87 -11.11 -7.99 11.20
C ASP A 87 -11.21 -7.76 9.69
N THR A 88 -12.21 -6.97 9.28
CA THR A 88 -12.30 -6.43 7.93
C THR A 88 -11.85 -4.98 7.95
N ILE A 89 -10.98 -4.61 7.01
CA ILE A 89 -10.39 -3.28 6.90
C ILE A 89 -10.66 -2.72 5.51
N ALA A 90 -11.07 -1.47 5.44
CA ALA A 90 -11.18 -0.73 4.19
C ALA A 90 -9.90 0.10 3.96
N VAL A 91 -9.25 -0.15 2.84
CA VAL A 91 -8.06 0.57 2.39
C VAL A 91 -8.44 1.47 1.23
N LEU A 92 -8.20 2.76 1.38
CA LEU A 92 -8.50 3.75 0.36
C LEU A 92 -7.24 4.15 -0.39
N VAL A 93 -7.25 3.99 -1.70
CA VAL A 93 -6.17 4.43 -2.59
C VAL A 93 -6.73 5.18 -3.79
N ARG A 94 -5.97 6.13 -4.33
CA ARG A 94 -6.37 6.88 -5.53
C ARG A 94 -6.54 5.92 -6.72
N GLY A 95 -7.48 6.19 -7.62
CA GLY A 95 -7.89 5.28 -8.68
C GLY A 95 -6.77 4.81 -9.61
N ASP A 96 -5.80 5.68 -9.89
CA ASP A 96 -4.61 5.40 -10.70
C ASP A 96 -3.41 4.83 -9.92
N HIS A 97 -3.57 4.59 -8.60
CA HIS A 97 -2.53 3.99 -7.77
C HIS A 97 -2.85 2.52 -7.45
N GLU A 98 -1.81 1.72 -7.20
CA GLU A 98 -1.97 0.34 -6.74
C GLU A 98 -1.64 0.21 -5.26
N ALA A 99 -2.52 -0.46 -4.51
CA ALA A 99 -2.27 -0.77 -3.11
C ALA A 99 -1.05 -1.69 -2.96
N ASN A 100 -0.34 -1.54 -1.85
CA ASN A 100 0.84 -2.35 -1.53
C ASN A 100 0.57 -3.17 -0.28
N ASP A 101 0.31 -4.46 -0.47
CA ASP A 101 -0.06 -5.37 0.60
C ASP A 101 1.01 -5.48 1.69
N VAL A 102 2.30 -5.41 1.32
CA VAL A 102 3.41 -5.46 2.28
C VAL A 102 3.41 -4.24 3.21
N LYS A 103 3.14 -3.05 2.67
CA LYS A 103 3.01 -1.83 3.48
C LYS A 103 1.78 -1.87 4.38
N ILE A 104 0.66 -2.37 3.86
CA ILE A 104 -0.59 -2.54 4.62
C ILE A 104 -0.39 -3.53 5.76
N GLN A 105 0.20 -4.71 5.50
CA GLN A 105 0.54 -5.71 6.51
C GLN A 105 1.42 -5.13 7.63
N ARG A 106 2.45 -4.35 7.23
CA ARG A 106 3.36 -3.70 8.17
C ARG A 106 2.64 -2.68 9.05
N LEU A 107 1.78 -1.84 8.46
CA LEU A 107 1.00 -0.85 9.21
C LEU A 107 0.08 -1.51 10.21
N LEU A 108 -0.61 -2.58 9.81
CA LEU A 108 -1.57 -3.31 10.63
C LEU A 108 -0.90 -4.29 11.61
N GLN A 109 0.40 -4.56 11.44
CA GLN A 109 1.16 -5.56 12.20
C GLN A 109 0.56 -6.97 12.11
N VAL A 110 0.06 -7.33 10.91
CA VAL A 110 -0.51 -8.65 10.62
C VAL A 110 0.36 -9.40 9.61
N THR A 111 0.33 -10.74 9.67
CA THR A 111 1.00 -11.61 8.71
C THR A 111 0.05 -12.07 7.61
N ASP A 112 -1.23 -12.19 7.95
CA ASP A 112 -2.26 -12.70 7.06
C ASP A 112 -3.14 -11.53 6.60
N LEU A 113 -2.98 -11.15 5.35
CA LEU A 113 -3.77 -10.11 4.69
C LEU A 113 -4.20 -10.64 3.32
N GLU A 114 -5.48 -10.72 3.11
CA GLU A 114 -6.07 -11.16 1.84
C GLU A 114 -7.21 -10.23 1.46
N PHE A 115 -7.52 -10.13 0.17
CA PHE A 115 -8.75 -9.46 -0.23
C PHE A 115 -9.96 -10.15 0.40
N ALA A 116 -10.89 -9.34 0.91
CA ALA A 116 -12.14 -9.86 1.45
C ALA A 116 -12.90 -10.66 0.37
N THR A 117 -13.46 -11.79 0.76
CA THR A 117 -14.27 -12.60 -0.17
C THR A 117 -15.51 -11.82 -0.62
N PRO A 118 -16.09 -12.13 -1.79
CA PRO A 118 -17.30 -11.46 -2.27
C PRO A 118 -18.45 -11.48 -1.24
N ALA A 119 -18.58 -12.55 -0.48
CA ALA A 119 -19.58 -12.65 0.59
C ALA A 119 -19.34 -11.65 1.73
N VAL A 120 -18.08 -11.46 2.13
CA VAL A 120 -17.70 -10.46 3.15
C VAL A 120 -17.91 -9.04 2.60
N VAL A 121 -17.54 -8.80 1.34
CA VAL A 121 -17.78 -7.50 0.70
C VAL A 121 -19.27 -7.16 0.73
N GLU A 122 -20.13 -8.09 0.32
CA GLU A 122 -21.59 -7.87 0.30
C GLU A 122 -22.15 -7.70 1.72
N GLN A 123 -21.68 -8.47 2.68
CA GLN A 123 -22.07 -8.33 4.08
C GLN A 123 -21.74 -6.95 4.66
N VAL A 124 -20.57 -6.42 4.32
CA VAL A 124 -20.05 -5.16 4.87
C VAL A 124 -20.64 -3.94 4.17
N THR A 125 -20.80 -4.01 2.84
CA THR A 125 -21.23 -2.88 2.02
C THR A 125 -22.71 -2.91 1.64
N GLY A 126 -23.34 -4.08 1.63
CA GLY A 126 -24.67 -4.31 1.05
C GLY A 126 -24.66 -4.38 -0.48
N ALA A 127 -23.50 -4.40 -1.13
CA ALA A 127 -23.34 -4.40 -2.58
C ALA A 127 -22.32 -5.44 -3.06
N PRO A 128 -22.43 -5.93 -4.30
CA PRO A 128 -21.44 -6.84 -4.87
C PRO A 128 -20.10 -6.11 -5.10
N VAL A 129 -19.05 -6.91 -5.29
CA VAL A 129 -17.71 -6.40 -5.64
C VAL A 129 -17.77 -5.46 -6.85
N GLY A 130 -17.04 -4.35 -6.75
CA GLY A 130 -16.98 -3.28 -7.75
C GLY A 130 -17.74 -2.02 -7.38
N PHE A 131 -18.53 -2.04 -6.28
CA PHE A 131 -19.31 -0.89 -5.82
C PHE A 131 -19.01 -0.47 -4.38
N ALA A 132 -17.99 -1.08 -3.76
CA ALA A 132 -17.57 -0.74 -2.41
C ALA A 132 -17.12 0.72 -2.32
N GLY A 133 -17.60 1.44 -1.31
CA GLY A 133 -17.24 2.81 -1.01
C GLY A 133 -17.09 3.04 0.49
N PRO A 134 -16.46 4.13 0.92
CA PRO A 134 -16.20 4.38 2.34
C PRO A 134 -17.41 4.93 3.10
N ILE A 135 -18.42 5.45 2.39
CA ILE A 135 -19.58 6.12 2.99
C ILE A 135 -20.52 5.08 3.59
N GLY A 136 -20.84 5.22 4.87
CA GLY A 136 -21.83 4.38 5.54
C GLY A 136 -21.34 3.00 5.97
N LEU A 137 -20.05 2.67 5.82
CA LEU A 137 -19.47 1.46 6.37
C LEU A 137 -19.58 1.45 7.91
N LYS A 138 -20.05 0.34 8.47
CA LYS A 138 -20.22 0.17 9.92
C LYS A 138 -19.26 -0.91 10.42
N HIS A 139 -18.63 -0.63 11.56
CA HIS A 139 -17.70 -1.57 12.22
C HIS A 139 -16.51 -2.01 11.35
N VAL A 140 -16.09 -1.15 10.42
CA VAL A 140 -14.94 -1.36 9.56
C VAL A 140 -13.97 -0.21 9.78
N ARG A 141 -12.71 -0.53 10.08
CA ARG A 141 -11.64 0.47 10.13
C ARG A 141 -11.34 0.95 8.71
N ILE A 142 -11.25 2.26 8.53
CA ILE A 142 -10.91 2.86 7.24
C ILE A 142 -9.54 3.50 7.37
N ILE A 143 -8.57 2.99 6.62
CA ILE A 143 -7.25 3.58 6.46
C ILE A 143 -7.07 4.06 5.02
N ALA A 144 -6.28 5.09 4.82
CA ALA A 144 -6.13 5.68 3.49
C ALA A 144 -4.67 6.01 3.17
N ASP A 145 -4.34 5.92 1.88
CA ASP A 145 -3.08 6.42 1.38
C ASP A 145 -2.97 7.94 1.53
N HIS A 146 -1.75 8.45 1.71
CA HIS A 146 -1.48 9.89 1.82
C HIS A 146 -2.04 10.70 0.65
N ALA A 147 -2.09 10.14 -0.57
CA ALA A 147 -2.65 10.81 -1.73
C ALA A 147 -4.14 11.15 -1.54
N VAL A 148 -4.91 10.27 -0.87
CA VAL A 148 -6.33 10.49 -0.60
C VAL A 148 -6.55 11.70 0.32
N LYS A 149 -5.64 11.94 1.27
CA LYS A 149 -5.72 13.10 2.16
C LYS A 149 -5.68 14.42 1.41
N ALA A 150 -4.95 14.46 0.31
CA ALA A 150 -4.78 15.65 -0.52
C ALA A 150 -5.94 15.92 -1.48
N MET A 151 -6.87 14.96 -1.65
CA MET A 151 -7.95 15.04 -2.64
C MET A 151 -9.21 15.68 -2.07
N ARG A 152 -9.96 16.34 -2.96
CA ARG A 152 -11.32 16.85 -2.71
C ARG A 152 -12.26 16.44 -3.83
N ASN A 153 -13.57 16.44 -3.51
CA ASN A 153 -14.63 16.19 -4.48
C ASN A 153 -14.40 14.92 -5.29
N VAL A 154 -14.11 13.81 -4.59
CA VAL A 154 -13.72 12.54 -5.20
C VAL A 154 -14.93 11.70 -5.60
N ILE A 155 -14.68 10.74 -6.50
CA ILE A 155 -15.62 9.69 -6.87
C ILE A 155 -15.33 8.48 -5.98
N VAL A 156 -16.37 7.89 -5.37
CA VAL A 156 -16.27 6.68 -4.56
C VAL A 156 -17.41 5.72 -4.88
N GLY A 157 -17.25 4.44 -4.58
CA GLY A 157 -18.33 3.47 -4.66
C GLY A 157 -19.53 3.86 -3.80
N GLY A 158 -20.73 3.47 -4.21
CA GLY A 158 -21.98 3.87 -3.57
C GLY A 158 -22.54 2.85 -2.59
N ASN A 159 -21.87 1.71 -2.37
CA ASN A 159 -22.35 0.59 -1.56
C ASN A 159 -23.75 0.10 -2.01
N GLN A 160 -24.01 0.24 -3.28
CA GLN A 160 -25.22 -0.21 -3.97
C GLN A 160 -24.86 -0.58 -5.40
N SER A 161 -25.49 -1.60 -5.95
CA SER A 161 -25.28 -1.98 -7.35
C SER A 161 -25.52 -0.82 -8.30
N ASP A 162 -24.64 -0.65 -9.26
CA ASP A 162 -24.72 0.36 -10.32
C ASP A 162 -24.78 1.82 -9.82
N MET A 163 -24.18 2.10 -8.66
CA MET A 163 -24.18 3.43 -8.08
C MET A 163 -22.79 3.85 -7.58
N HIS A 164 -22.44 5.11 -7.81
CA HIS A 164 -21.30 5.79 -7.23
C HIS A 164 -21.71 7.14 -6.64
N TYR A 165 -20.92 7.64 -5.70
CA TYR A 165 -21.01 9.02 -5.25
C TYR A 165 -19.95 9.86 -5.96
N VAL A 166 -20.32 11.07 -6.36
CA VAL A 166 -19.39 12.10 -6.82
C VAL A 166 -19.36 13.23 -5.81
N ASP A 167 -18.28 14.01 -5.82
CA ASP A 167 -18.03 15.12 -4.90
C ASP A 167 -18.02 14.69 -3.42
N ALA A 168 -17.62 13.43 -3.16
CA ALA A 168 -17.38 12.93 -1.82
C ALA A 168 -16.10 13.54 -1.22
N ASN A 169 -16.12 13.78 0.09
CA ASN A 169 -14.98 14.33 0.80
C ASN A 169 -14.79 13.60 2.13
N TRP A 170 -13.55 13.22 2.43
CA TRP A 170 -13.19 12.69 3.73
C TRP A 170 -13.43 13.80 4.79
N ASP A 171 -13.62 13.41 6.05
CA ASP A 171 -13.97 14.25 7.18
C ASP A 171 -15.42 14.79 7.16
N ARG A 172 -16.03 15.01 5.99
CA ARG A 172 -17.45 15.39 5.85
C ARG A 172 -18.37 14.18 5.65
N ASP A 173 -18.05 13.31 4.67
CA ASP A 173 -18.95 12.23 4.22
C ASP A 173 -18.54 10.87 4.76
N PHE A 174 -17.26 10.69 5.08
CA PHE A 174 -16.70 9.51 5.71
C PHE A 174 -15.46 9.86 6.54
N GLN A 175 -15.15 9.00 7.51
CA GLN A 175 -14.00 9.21 8.40
C GLN A 175 -12.86 8.25 8.03
N VAL A 176 -11.64 8.75 8.09
CA VAL A 176 -10.41 7.97 7.92
C VAL A 176 -9.69 7.91 9.26
N GLU A 177 -9.45 6.70 9.77
CA GLU A 177 -8.79 6.51 11.06
C GLU A 177 -7.31 6.90 10.99
N GLN A 178 -6.65 6.53 9.88
CA GLN A 178 -5.22 6.79 9.70
C GLN A 178 -4.87 6.97 8.23
N PHE A 179 -4.01 7.96 7.97
CA PHE A 179 -3.35 8.14 6.67
C PHE A 179 -1.91 7.63 6.75
N ALA A 180 -1.50 6.84 5.76
CA ALA A 180 -0.17 6.25 5.70
C ALA A 180 0.27 6.04 4.24
N ASP A 181 1.53 5.64 4.05
CA ASP A 181 2.04 5.18 2.76
C ASP A 181 1.55 3.75 2.52
N LEU A 182 0.52 3.58 1.69
CA LEU A 182 -0.17 2.32 1.43
C LEU A 182 -0.13 1.87 -0.03
N ARG A 183 0.53 2.65 -0.89
CA ARG A 183 0.60 2.35 -2.33
C ARG A 183 1.99 1.94 -2.79
N SER A 184 2.05 1.27 -3.91
CA SER A 184 3.30 1.05 -4.62
C SER A 184 3.82 2.37 -5.20
N ALA A 185 5.14 2.57 -5.14
CA ALA A 185 5.78 3.68 -5.80
C ALA A 185 5.73 3.50 -7.32
N CYS A 186 5.53 4.60 -8.02
CA CYS A 186 5.43 4.63 -9.48
C CYS A 186 6.52 5.49 -10.10
N ALA A 187 6.82 5.23 -11.39
CA ALA A 187 7.65 6.16 -12.17
C ALA A 187 7.00 7.55 -12.19
N GLY A 188 7.79 8.58 -11.93
CA GLY A 188 7.33 9.96 -11.82
C GLY A 188 7.08 10.44 -10.40
N ASP A 189 7.03 9.57 -9.40
CA ASP A 189 6.98 9.99 -8.00
C ASP A 189 8.28 10.72 -7.60
N PRO A 190 8.24 11.67 -6.68
CA PRO A 190 9.45 12.28 -6.13
C PRO A 190 10.22 11.25 -5.31
N SER A 191 11.55 11.26 -5.44
CA SER A 191 12.41 10.42 -4.61
C SER A 191 12.23 10.75 -3.12
N PRO A 192 12.15 9.75 -2.23
CA PRO A 192 12.06 9.94 -0.79
C PRO A 192 13.26 10.74 -0.22
N ARG A 193 14.40 10.67 -0.89
CA ARG A 193 15.60 11.45 -0.52
C ARG A 193 15.60 12.87 -1.10
N LYS A 194 14.57 13.24 -1.88
CA LYS A 194 14.46 14.54 -2.56
C LYS A 194 15.62 14.81 -3.53
N ASP A 195 16.18 13.77 -4.09
CA ASP A 195 17.35 13.75 -4.96
C ASP A 195 17.01 13.34 -6.41
N GLY A 196 15.78 13.59 -6.84
CA GLY A 196 15.33 13.31 -8.19
C GLY A 196 13.92 12.73 -8.27
N THR A 197 13.64 12.11 -9.38
CA THR A 197 12.35 11.47 -9.71
C THR A 197 12.54 9.96 -9.81
N LEU A 198 11.55 9.22 -9.33
CA LEU A 198 11.58 7.76 -9.36
C LEU A 198 11.37 7.21 -10.78
N LYS A 199 12.18 6.23 -11.12
CA LYS A 199 12.03 5.36 -12.30
C LYS A 199 11.90 3.92 -11.86
N THR A 200 11.34 3.09 -12.73
CA THR A 200 11.18 1.66 -12.49
C THR A 200 11.99 0.86 -13.51
N THR A 201 12.52 -0.26 -13.06
CA THR A 201 13.19 -1.25 -13.91
C THR A 201 12.92 -2.65 -13.38
N LYS A 202 13.28 -3.66 -14.16
CA LYS A 202 13.22 -5.05 -13.72
C LYS A 202 14.59 -5.53 -13.28
N GLY A 203 14.60 -6.45 -12.32
CA GLY A 203 15.83 -7.06 -11.83
C GLY A 203 15.64 -8.49 -11.37
N ILE A 204 16.77 -9.20 -11.37
CA ILE A 204 16.90 -10.56 -10.85
C ILE A 204 17.65 -10.47 -9.54
N GLU A 205 17.07 -10.99 -8.46
CA GLU A 205 17.72 -11.07 -7.15
C GLU A 205 18.81 -12.16 -7.21
N VAL A 206 20.06 -11.75 -7.00
CA VAL A 206 21.21 -12.67 -7.00
C VAL A 206 21.79 -12.90 -5.61
N GLY A 207 21.46 -12.06 -4.65
CA GLY A 207 21.88 -12.20 -3.26
C GLY A 207 21.03 -11.38 -2.32
N HIS A 208 20.97 -11.80 -1.05
CA HIS A 208 20.19 -11.14 -0.02
C HIS A 208 20.88 -11.28 1.34
N VAL A 209 21.13 -10.19 2.02
CA VAL A 209 21.71 -10.19 3.36
C VAL A 209 20.72 -9.61 4.36
N PHE A 210 20.72 -10.17 5.57
CA PHE A 210 19.80 -9.81 6.64
C PHE A 210 20.57 -9.50 7.92
N MET A 211 20.21 -8.40 8.56
CA MET A 211 20.67 -8.08 9.93
C MET A 211 19.63 -8.68 10.91
N LEU A 212 19.92 -9.87 11.42
CA LEU A 212 19.00 -10.61 12.29
C LEU A 212 19.05 -10.13 13.76
N GLY A 213 20.15 -9.50 14.18
CA GLY A 213 20.35 -9.10 15.56
C GLY A 213 20.34 -10.32 16.50
N THR A 214 19.60 -10.23 17.60
CA THR A 214 19.47 -11.32 18.57
C THR A 214 18.15 -12.10 18.47
N LYS A 215 17.34 -11.83 17.43
CA LYS A 215 16.01 -12.43 17.28
C LYS A 215 16.00 -13.95 17.40
N TYR A 216 16.93 -14.62 16.75
CA TYR A 216 17.01 -16.08 16.77
C TYR A 216 17.86 -16.60 17.93
N SER A 217 18.95 -15.92 18.27
CA SER A 217 19.81 -16.32 19.38
C SER A 217 19.08 -16.24 20.74
N ASP A 218 18.19 -15.26 20.91
CA ASP A 218 17.35 -15.18 22.11
C ASP A 218 16.37 -16.36 22.20
N ALA A 219 15.66 -16.67 21.12
CA ALA A 219 14.74 -17.81 21.08
C ALA A 219 15.45 -19.17 21.28
N MET A 220 16.66 -19.32 20.76
CA MET A 220 17.47 -20.54 20.88
C MET A 220 18.36 -20.58 22.14
N LYS A 221 18.40 -19.47 22.90
CA LYS A 221 19.33 -19.28 24.03
C LYS A 221 20.79 -19.47 23.64
N ALA A 222 21.12 -19.01 22.42
CA ALA A 222 22.48 -19.08 21.89
C ALA A 222 23.30 -17.89 22.40
N SER A 223 24.02 -18.12 23.50
CA SER A 223 24.83 -17.11 24.19
C SER A 223 26.33 -17.54 24.23
N PHE A 224 27.19 -16.57 24.52
CA PHE A 224 28.62 -16.74 24.73
C PHE A 224 29.05 -15.84 25.91
N LEU A 225 30.23 -16.12 26.48
CA LEU A 225 30.83 -15.24 27.47
C LEU A 225 31.75 -14.24 26.76
N ASP A 226 31.58 -12.96 27.04
CA ASP A 226 32.47 -11.90 26.54
C ASP A 226 33.84 -11.91 27.27
N LEU A 227 34.71 -11.01 26.91
CA LEU A 227 36.06 -10.89 27.51
C LEU A 227 36.04 -10.58 29.01
N HIS A 228 34.94 -10.17 29.54
CA HIS A 228 34.72 -9.87 30.96
C HIS A 228 33.94 -10.98 31.69
N GLY A 229 33.69 -12.10 31.02
CA GLY A 229 32.93 -13.23 31.57
C GLY A 229 31.44 -12.99 31.67
N LYS A 230 30.90 -11.95 31.02
CA LYS A 230 29.47 -11.66 30.96
C LYS A 230 28.80 -12.45 29.86
N GLU A 231 27.69 -13.08 30.15
CA GLU A 231 26.86 -13.76 29.17
C GLU A 231 26.21 -12.77 28.22
N CYS A 232 26.40 -12.96 26.91
CA CYS A 232 25.86 -12.13 25.83
C CYS A 232 25.21 -13.02 24.78
N LEU A 233 24.08 -12.58 24.23
CA LEU A 233 23.46 -13.26 23.09
C LEU A 233 24.28 -13.03 21.82
N ALA A 234 24.37 -14.07 20.99
CA ALA A 234 25.05 -13.95 19.70
C ALA A 234 24.28 -13.01 18.76
N VAL A 235 24.95 -12.00 18.21
CA VAL A 235 24.40 -11.15 17.15
C VAL A 235 24.56 -11.90 15.81
N MET A 236 23.47 -12.07 15.09
CA MET A 236 23.40 -12.92 13.91
C MET A 236 23.15 -12.13 12.63
N GLY A 237 23.67 -12.61 11.52
CA GLY A 237 23.35 -12.21 10.16
C GLY A 237 23.00 -13.42 9.32
N CYS A 238 22.31 -13.21 8.21
CA CYS A 238 22.06 -14.22 7.20
C CYS A 238 22.53 -13.71 5.83
N TYR A 239 23.14 -14.57 5.05
CA TYR A 239 23.78 -14.22 3.78
C TYR A 239 23.38 -15.24 2.72
N GLY A 240 22.47 -14.86 1.83
CA GLY A 240 21.94 -15.69 0.76
C GLY A 240 22.59 -15.37 -0.58
N ILE A 241 22.93 -16.37 -1.37
CA ILE A 241 23.42 -16.26 -2.74
C ILE A 241 22.64 -17.21 -3.63
N GLY A 242 22.04 -16.69 -4.72
CA GLY A 242 21.33 -17.46 -5.73
C GLY A 242 22.28 -18.05 -6.76
N VAL A 243 22.88 -19.20 -6.46
CA VAL A 243 23.93 -19.83 -7.32
C VAL A 243 23.40 -20.21 -8.71
N GLY A 244 22.12 -20.47 -8.85
CA GLY A 244 21.49 -20.85 -10.12
C GLY A 244 20.87 -19.70 -10.93
N ARG A 245 21.04 -18.47 -10.50
CA ARG A 245 20.46 -17.28 -11.12
C ARG A 245 21.45 -16.48 -11.92
#